data_e04f200e2da46dbdbb8720f1e6088674
#
_entry.id   e04f200e2da46dbdbb8720f1e6088674
#
_cell.length_a   1.000
_cell.length_b   1.000
_cell.length_c   1.000
_cell.angle_alpha   90.00
_cell.angle_beta   90.00
_cell.angle_gamma   90.00
#
_symmetry.space_group_name_H-M   'P 1'
#
loop_
_entity.id
_entity.type
_entity.pdbx_description
1 polymer ?
#
loop_
_entity_poly.entity_id
_entity_poly.type
_entity_poly.pdbx_seq_one_letter_code
_entity_poly.pdbx_strand_id
1 'polypeptide(L)'
;MNLRSAAAGSPRASRRPEAIAGYLFIAVPVLLFLVLNIGALVYAVYISVWKWNLRTGPVTFIGLQNYQDALADPVFQTAIKNTIYYTAVWVPLTMILGLSLALIVNQKLRGQTFFRGAFYFPAIASSAAITMLWIFIMAPDGLFNGVRGLLGLDPLFELFGYGPHQNWIGDQRTAMNTVILLNAWTTSGTFMLFYLASLQSISNQVYEAAAIDGASWWQAFWKVTMPLLRPGHFFVATVAVIGGLQLFDQALIGGGVNGDPNNALMTMVLYLYNAAFRQFNFSYAAAIGLILFVLIFSATLVQRKLFGTAPEW
;
A
#
# COMPACT_ATOMS: atom_id res chain seq x y z
N MET A 1 70.92 -13.36 -19.49
CA MET A 1 69.82 -14.31 -19.22
C MET A 1 68.51 -13.51 -19.27
N ASN A 2 67.89 -13.47 -20.48
CA ASN A 2 66.76 -12.63 -20.79
C ASN A 2 65.44 -13.32 -20.34
N LEU A 3 64.77 -12.78 -19.32
CA LEU A 3 63.39 -13.12 -19.00
C LEU A 3 62.46 -12.13 -19.70
N ARG A 4 62.02 -12.47 -20.90
CA ARG A 4 60.87 -11.80 -21.56
C ARG A 4 59.60 -12.17 -20.82
N SER A 5 59.00 -11.21 -20.16
CA SER A 5 57.66 -11.29 -19.62
C SER A 5 56.66 -11.44 -20.77
N ALA A 6 56.07 -12.60 -20.88
CA ALA A 6 54.90 -12.85 -21.75
C ALA A 6 53.70 -12.12 -21.12
N ALA A 7 53.38 -10.96 -21.64
CA ALA A 7 52.08 -10.33 -21.40
C ALA A 7 51.03 -11.17 -22.08
N ALA A 8 50.38 -12.06 -21.31
CA ALA A 8 49.21 -12.79 -21.74
C ALA A 8 48.06 -11.81 -21.99
N GLY A 9 47.87 -11.45 -23.25
CA GLY A 9 46.70 -10.74 -23.72
C GLY A 9 45.47 -11.58 -23.38
N SER A 10 44.65 -11.15 -22.45
CA SER A 10 43.34 -11.75 -22.21
C SER A 10 42.54 -11.74 -23.51
N PRO A 11 42.00 -12.90 -23.97
CA PRO A 11 41.17 -12.90 -25.16
C PRO A 11 39.97 -11.98 -24.90
N ARG A 12 39.83 -10.90 -25.64
CA ARG A 12 38.58 -10.16 -25.78
C ARG A 12 37.58 -11.12 -26.44
N ALA A 13 37.08 -12.10 -25.65
CA ALA A 13 35.95 -12.92 -26.02
C ALA A 13 34.83 -11.96 -26.43
N SER A 14 34.30 -12.19 -27.61
CA SER A 14 33.32 -11.30 -28.22
C SER A 14 32.14 -11.15 -27.26
N ARG A 15 31.96 -9.98 -26.64
CA ARG A 15 30.82 -9.64 -25.73
C ARG A 15 29.46 -9.73 -26.43
N ARG A 16 29.47 -9.95 -27.77
CA ARG A 16 28.24 -10.06 -28.58
C ARG A 16 27.34 -11.25 -28.25
N PRO A 17 27.80 -12.51 -28.12
CA PRO A 17 26.91 -13.62 -27.76
C PRO A 17 26.33 -13.50 -26.35
N GLU A 18 27.12 -12.98 -25.39
CA GLU A 18 26.64 -12.72 -24.03
C GLU A 18 25.57 -11.61 -23.99
N ALA A 19 25.77 -10.53 -24.78
CA ALA A 19 24.80 -9.45 -24.91
C ALA A 19 23.50 -9.96 -25.58
N ILE A 20 23.60 -10.76 -26.64
CA ILE A 20 22.43 -11.36 -27.31
C ILE A 20 21.65 -12.25 -26.34
N ALA A 21 22.35 -13.13 -25.61
CA ALA A 21 21.73 -13.97 -24.59
C ALA A 21 21.04 -13.10 -23.52
N GLY A 22 21.72 -12.06 -23.03
CA GLY A 22 21.14 -11.10 -22.06
C GLY A 22 19.87 -10.44 -22.60
N TYR A 23 19.86 -9.94 -23.83
CA TYR A 23 18.67 -9.34 -24.44
C TYR A 23 17.54 -10.35 -24.64
N LEU A 24 17.83 -11.61 -25.00
CA LEU A 24 16.80 -12.63 -25.12
C LEU A 24 16.17 -12.99 -23.78
N PHE A 25 16.97 -13.06 -22.69
CA PHE A 25 16.42 -13.29 -21.36
C PHE A 25 15.54 -12.15 -20.88
N ILE A 26 15.88 -10.90 -21.20
CA ILE A 26 15.10 -9.72 -20.80
C ILE A 26 13.89 -9.50 -21.74
N ALA A 27 13.98 -9.92 -23.00
CA ALA A 27 12.94 -9.67 -24.01
C ALA A 27 11.58 -10.23 -23.59
N VAL A 28 11.52 -11.44 -23.02
CA VAL A 28 10.26 -12.08 -22.62
C VAL A 28 9.56 -11.30 -21.49
N PRO A 29 10.20 -10.99 -20.36
CA PRO A 29 9.57 -10.16 -19.30
C PRO A 29 9.18 -8.77 -19.81
N VAL A 30 10.03 -8.12 -20.61
CA VAL A 30 9.74 -6.79 -21.17
C VAL A 30 8.55 -6.83 -22.12
N LEU A 31 8.48 -7.82 -23.02
CA LEU A 31 7.34 -7.98 -23.92
C LEU A 31 6.04 -8.24 -23.16
N LEU A 32 6.07 -9.12 -22.16
CA LEU A 32 4.90 -9.34 -21.28
C LEU A 32 4.47 -8.05 -20.56
N PHE A 33 5.43 -7.29 -20.04
CA PHE A 33 5.14 -6.01 -19.41
C PHE A 33 4.51 -5.02 -20.39
N LEU A 34 5.08 -4.88 -21.58
CA LEU A 34 4.56 -3.97 -22.61
C LEU A 34 3.15 -4.36 -23.06
N VAL A 35 2.88 -5.64 -23.29
CA VAL A 35 1.57 -6.11 -23.75
C VAL A 35 0.54 -6.06 -22.63
N LEU A 36 0.84 -6.64 -21.46
CA LEU A 36 -0.15 -6.82 -20.41
C LEU A 36 -0.36 -5.56 -19.54
N ASN A 37 0.64 -4.70 -19.42
CA ASN A 37 0.50 -3.48 -18.60
C ASN A 37 0.32 -2.25 -19.48
N ILE A 38 1.25 -1.95 -20.38
CA ILE A 38 1.15 -0.76 -21.23
C ILE A 38 0.03 -0.92 -22.24
N GLY A 39 -0.08 -2.09 -22.90
CA GLY A 39 -1.17 -2.37 -23.83
C GLY A 39 -2.55 -2.28 -23.19
N ALA A 40 -2.70 -2.85 -21.97
CA ALA A 40 -3.95 -2.75 -21.23
C ALA A 40 -4.28 -1.30 -20.81
N LEU A 41 -3.28 -0.50 -20.42
CA LEU A 41 -3.48 0.92 -20.09
C LEU A 41 -3.91 1.71 -21.33
N VAL A 42 -3.25 1.53 -22.47
CA VAL A 42 -3.63 2.18 -23.74
C VAL A 42 -5.04 1.77 -24.16
N TYR A 43 -5.36 0.48 -24.01
CA TYR A 43 -6.70 -0.02 -24.31
C TYR A 43 -7.76 0.56 -23.35
N ALA A 44 -7.45 0.71 -22.06
CA ALA A 44 -8.35 1.38 -21.12
C ALA A 44 -8.59 2.85 -21.49
N VAL A 45 -7.55 3.58 -21.94
CA VAL A 45 -7.72 4.95 -22.47
C VAL A 45 -8.61 4.95 -23.70
N TYR A 46 -8.42 4.01 -24.62
CA TYR A 46 -9.25 3.89 -25.82
C TYR A 46 -10.72 3.66 -25.47
N ILE A 47 -11.03 2.65 -24.65
CA ILE A 47 -12.45 2.33 -24.33
C ILE A 47 -13.11 3.40 -23.47
N SER A 48 -12.37 4.16 -22.66
CA SER A 48 -12.92 5.19 -21.75
C SER A 48 -13.59 6.35 -22.49
N VAL A 49 -13.21 6.62 -23.75
CA VAL A 49 -13.75 7.71 -24.57
C VAL A 49 -14.83 7.27 -25.56
N TRP A 50 -15.18 5.98 -25.52
CA TRP A 50 -16.24 5.40 -26.35
C TRP A 50 -17.39 4.88 -25.49
N LYS A 51 -18.62 4.93 -26.00
CA LYS A 51 -19.71 4.10 -25.47
C LYS A 51 -19.46 2.68 -25.94
N TRP A 52 -19.12 1.80 -24.97
CA TRP A 52 -18.68 0.43 -25.24
C TRP A 52 -19.79 -0.58 -25.01
N ASN A 53 -20.00 -1.47 -25.94
CA ASN A 53 -20.88 -2.62 -25.78
C ASN A 53 -20.05 -3.90 -25.81
N LEU A 54 -20.28 -4.82 -24.87
CA LEU A 54 -19.53 -6.08 -24.75
C LEU A 54 -19.61 -6.98 -26.00
N ARG A 55 -20.72 -6.91 -26.73
CA ARG A 55 -20.94 -7.78 -27.90
C ARG A 55 -20.45 -7.16 -29.19
N THR A 56 -20.63 -5.84 -29.35
CA THR A 56 -20.38 -5.15 -30.60
C THR A 56 -19.12 -4.27 -30.59
N GLY A 57 -18.49 -4.12 -29.42
CA GLY A 57 -17.34 -3.22 -29.27
C GLY A 57 -17.74 -1.75 -29.18
N PRO A 58 -16.95 -0.83 -29.77
CA PRO A 58 -17.22 0.61 -29.74
C PRO A 58 -18.48 0.95 -30.55
N VAL A 59 -19.43 1.68 -29.93
CA VAL A 59 -20.69 2.07 -30.55
C VAL A 59 -20.64 3.52 -30.99
N THR A 60 -20.30 4.45 -30.09
CA THR A 60 -20.29 5.88 -30.33
C THR A 60 -19.14 6.53 -29.59
N PHE A 61 -18.45 7.45 -30.24
CA PHE A 61 -17.43 8.27 -29.59
C PHE A 61 -18.08 9.32 -28.69
N ILE A 62 -17.77 9.30 -27.40
CA ILE A 62 -18.37 10.21 -26.41
C ILE A 62 -17.35 11.15 -25.75
N GLY A 63 -16.06 11.07 -26.14
CA GLY A 63 -15.01 11.93 -25.62
C GLY A 63 -14.85 11.80 -24.11
N LEU A 64 -14.94 12.91 -23.39
CA LEU A 64 -14.72 12.95 -21.94
C LEU A 64 -16.00 12.80 -21.09
N GLN A 65 -17.12 12.39 -21.70
CA GLN A 65 -18.40 12.31 -21.00
C GLN A 65 -18.34 11.37 -19.78
N ASN A 66 -17.73 10.18 -19.90
CA ASN A 66 -17.59 9.25 -18.77
C ASN A 66 -16.88 9.88 -17.58
N TYR A 67 -15.92 10.77 -17.82
CA TYR A 67 -15.18 11.46 -16.75
C TYR A 67 -16.05 12.54 -16.09
N GLN A 68 -16.84 13.27 -16.87
CA GLN A 68 -17.77 14.28 -16.36
C GLN A 68 -18.87 13.63 -15.54
N ASP A 69 -19.46 12.54 -16.05
CA ASP A 69 -20.48 11.78 -15.35
C ASP A 69 -19.95 11.20 -14.03
N ALA A 70 -18.72 10.64 -14.03
CA ALA A 70 -18.09 10.14 -12.82
C ALA A 70 -17.88 11.23 -11.78
N LEU A 71 -17.32 12.37 -12.17
CA LEU A 71 -17.06 13.47 -11.24
C LEU A 71 -18.33 14.14 -10.73
N ALA A 72 -19.44 14.07 -11.47
CA ALA A 72 -20.75 14.56 -11.06
C ALA A 72 -21.51 13.58 -10.15
N ASP A 73 -21.15 12.28 -10.13
CA ASP A 73 -21.82 11.25 -9.33
C ASP A 73 -21.53 11.42 -7.83
N PRO A 74 -22.56 11.62 -6.98
CA PRO A 74 -22.36 11.78 -5.54
C PRO A 74 -21.74 10.56 -4.84
N VAL A 75 -22.03 9.33 -5.34
CA VAL A 75 -21.47 8.10 -4.78
C VAL A 75 -19.99 8.01 -5.12
N PHE A 76 -19.59 8.36 -6.33
CA PHE A 76 -18.19 8.40 -6.72
C PHE A 76 -17.41 9.48 -5.95
N GLN A 77 -18.00 10.67 -5.73
CA GLN A 77 -17.40 11.70 -4.88
C GLN A 77 -17.19 11.21 -3.45
N THR A 78 -18.15 10.43 -2.92
CA THR A 78 -18.00 9.78 -1.61
C THR A 78 -16.87 8.74 -1.64
N ALA A 79 -16.77 7.95 -2.71
CA ALA A 79 -15.70 6.98 -2.90
C ALA A 79 -14.31 7.63 -2.93
N ILE A 80 -14.17 8.77 -3.60
CA ILE A 80 -12.92 9.57 -3.60
C ILE A 80 -12.57 10.01 -2.17
N LYS A 81 -13.54 10.62 -1.45
CA LYS A 81 -13.33 11.11 -0.07
C LYS A 81 -12.90 9.97 0.86
N ASN A 82 -13.60 8.84 0.81
CA ASN A 82 -13.31 7.66 1.62
C ASN A 82 -11.91 7.10 1.31
N THR A 83 -11.55 7.00 0.03
CA THR A 83 -10.23 6.49 -0.40
C THR A 83 -9.11 7.41 0.08
N ILE A 84 -9.29 8.74 -0.05
CA ILE A 84 -8.31 9.72 0.42
C ILE A 84 -8.22 9.69 1.95
N TYR A 85 -9.35 9.66 2.66
CA TYR A 85 -9.39 9.59 4.12
C TYR A 85 -8.68 8.34 4.63
N TYR A 86 -9.04 7.18 4.09
CA TYR A 86 -8.39 5.92 4.41
C TYR A 86 -6.87 6.00 4.24
N THR A 87 -6.42 6.44 3.07
CA THR A 87 -4.99 6.54 2.75
C THR A 87 -4.27 7.53 3.67
N ALA A 88 -4.86 8.70 3.93
CA ALA A 88 -4.27 9.74 4.75
C ALA A 88 -4.08 9.31 6.22
N VAL A 89 -4.97 8.46 6.74
CA VAL A 89 -4.89 7.97 8.13
C VAL A 89 -4.08 6.66 8.20
N TRP A 90 -4.33 5.72 7.30
CA TRP A 90 -3.70 4.40 7.32
C TRP A 90 -2.20 4.45 7.02
N VAL A 91 -1.75 5.27 6.05
CA VAL A 91 -0.34 5.34 5.65
C VAL A 91 0.56 5.74 6.83
N PRO A 92 0.37 6.91 7.49
CA PRO A 92 1.21 7.28 8.60
C PRO A 92 1.10 6.31 9.78
N LEU A 93 -0.10 5.79 10.08
CA LEU A 93 -0.30 4.81 11.15
C LEU A 93 0.54 3.55 10.90
N THR A 94 0.46 2.98 9.71
CA THR A 94 1.19 1.74 9.37
C THR A 94 2.69 1.97 9.28
N MET A 95 3.13 3.14 8.82
CA MET A 95 4.55 3.51 8.83
C MET A 95 5.10 3.62 10.25
N ILE A 96 4.35 4.25 11.16
CA ILE A 96 4.74 4.36 12.58
C ILE A 96 4.80 2.98 13.23
N LEU A 97 3.77 2.13 13.03
CA LEU A 97 3.75 0.78 13.57
C LEU A 97 4.88 -0.07 12.99
N GLY A 98 5.08 -0.05 11.67
CA GLY A 98 6.15 -0.80 11.01
C GLY A 98 7.54 -0.39 11.48
N LEU A 99 7.81 0.91 11.59
CA LEU A 99 9.08 1.42 12.12
C LEU A 99 9.28 1.03 13.58
N SER A 100 8.24 1.19 14.42
CA SER A 100 8.31 0.84 15.84
C SER A 100 8.64 -0.65 16.04
N LEU A 101 7.95 -1.53 15.30
CA LEU A 101 8.24 -2.97 15.33
C LEU A 101 9.64 -3.28 14.80
N ALA A 102 10.11 -2.60 13.74
CA ALA A 102 11.45 -2.79 13.21
C ALA A 102 12.52 -2.39 14.21
N LEU A 103 12.35 -1.28 14.93
CA LEU A 103 13.28 -0.84 15.99
C LEU A 103 13.34 -1.83 17.15
N ILE A 104 12.20 -2.39 17.57
CA ILE A 104 12.16 -3.42 18.61
C ILE A 104 12.90 -4.68 18.15
N VAL A 105 12.58 -5.16 16.94
CA VAL A 105 13.13 -6.40 16.40
C VAL A 105 14.60 -6.24 15.96
N ASN A 106 15.07 -5.02 15.68
CA ASN A 106 16.48 -4.77 15.34
C ASN A 106 17.42 -4.88 16.56
N GLN A 107 16.90 -4.84 17.78
CA GLN A 107 17.69 -5.05 18.98
C GLN A 107 18.13 -6.52 19.08
N LYS A 108 19.29 -6.77 19.69
CA LYS A 108 19.83 -8.12 19.91
C LYS A 108 19.05 -8.88 21.02
N LEU A 109 17.75 -9.12 20.78
CA LEU A 109 16.87 -9.81 21.72
C LEU A 109 16.95 -11.33 21.54
N ARG A 110 16.85 -12.09 22.65
CA ARG A 110 16.65 -13.54 22.57
C ARG A 110 15.28 -13.82 21.93
N GLY A 111 15.24 -14.73 20.93
CA GLY A 111 14.00 -15.06 20.22
C GLY A 111 13.62 -14.09 19.08
N GLN A 112 14.53 -13.28 18.58
CA GLN A 112 14.30 -12.32 17.48
C GLN A 112 13.56 -12.93 16.28
N THR A 113 13.93 -14.17 15.89
CA THR A 113 13.29 -14.88 14.78
C THR A 113 11.83 -15.19 15.06
N PHE A 114 11.49 -15.57 16.29
CA PHE A 114 10.11 -15.79 16.70
C PHE A 114 9.28 -14.52 16.62
N PHE A 115 9.78 -13.38 17.13
CA PHE A 115 9.07 -12.10 17.05
C PHE A 115 8.88 -11.63 15.61
N ARG A 116 9.89 -11.79 14.73
CA ARG A 116 9.75 -11.52 13.29
C ARG A 116 8.61 -12.32 12.67
N GLY A 117 8.56 -13.62 12.95
CA GLY A 117 7.50 -14.50 12.47
C GLY A 117 6.12 -14.10 13.03
N ALA A 118 6.02 -13.86 14.32
CA ALA A 118 4.76 -13.51 14.98
C ALA A 118 4.17 -12.19 14.47
N PHE A 119 4.99 -11.16 14.28
CA PHE A 119 4.53 -9.86 13.74
C PHE A 119 4.22 -9.91 12.23
N TYR A 120 4.88 -10.80 11.49
CA TYR A 120 4.63 -10.97 10.06
C TYR A 120 3.46 -11.92 9.78
N PHE A 121 3.09 -12.78 10.73
CA PHE A 121 2.03 -13.79 10.56
C PHE A 121 0.69 -13.23 10.04
N PRO A 122 0.16 -12.10 10.55
CA PRO A 122 -1.09 -11.54 10.03
C PRO A 122 -1.03 -11.16 8.53
N ALA A 123 0.15 -10.79 8.03
CA ALA A 123 0.33 -10.40 6.63
C ALA A 123 0.28 -11.58 5.64
N ILE A 124 0.50 -12.82 6.12
CA ILE A 124 0.48 -14.03 5.29
C ILE A 124 -0.94 -14.59 5.19
N ALA A 125 -1.82 -14.25 6.13
CA ALA A 125 -3.18 -14.76 6.16
C ALA A 125 -3.99 -14.24 4.95
N SER A 126 -4.98 -15.03 4.51
CA SER A 126 -5.91 -14.60 3.47
C SER A 126 -6.64 -13.31 3.88
N SER A 127 -6.59 -12.29 3.02
CA SER A 127 -7.27 -11.00 3.24
C SER A 127 -8.75 -11.18 3.56
N ALA A 128 -9.44 -12.10 2.86
CA ALA A 128 -10.83 -12.38 3.08
C ALA A 128 -11.10 -13.03 4.46
N ALA A 129 -10.31 -14.05 4.80
CA ALA A 129 -10.49 -14.78 6.07
C ALA A 129 -10.24 -13.86 7.29
N ILE A 130 -9.17 -13.05 7.22
CA ILE A 130 -8.84 -12.15 8.32
C ILE A 130 -9.85 -11.00 8.46
N THR A 131 -10.40 -10.52 7.33
CA THR A 131 -11.45 -9.51 7.36
C THR A 131 -12.74 -10.06 7.96
N MET A 132 -13.14 -11.28 7.61
CA MET A 132 -14.32 -11.94 8.24
C MET A 132 -14.11 -12.14 9.74
N LEU A 133 -12.92 -12.62 10.15
CA LEU A 133 -12.60 -12.74 11.58
C LEU A 133 -12.71 -11.38 12.30
N TRP A 134 -12.22 -10.32 11.66
CA TRP A 134 -12.29 -8.97 12.22
C TRP A 134 -13.70 -8.45 12.39
N ILE A 135 -14.61 -8.76 11.43
CA ILE A 135 -16.03 -8.43 11.54
C ILE A 135 -16.65 -9.09 12.78
N PHE A 136 -16.33 -10.36 13.06
CA PHE A 136 -16.80 -11.05 14.27
C PHE A 136 -16.23 -10.43 15.54
N ILE A 137 -14.95 -10.05 15.55
CA ILE A 137 -14.31 -9.40 16.70
C ILE A 137 -14.97 -8.05 16.99
N MET A 138 -15.34 -7.29 15.95
CA MET A 138 -15.89 -5.94 16.02
C MET A 138 -17.42 -5.89 16.01
N ALA A 139 -18.10 -7.04 16.06
CA ALA A 139 -19.55 -7.14 16.17
C ALA A 139 -20.07 -6.63 17.54
N PRO A 140 -21.37 -6.34 17.69
CA PRO A 140 -21.97 -5.88 18.96
C PRO A 140 -21.64 -6.76 20.16
N ASP A 141 -21.73 -8.08 20.00
CA ASP A 141 -21.39 -9.08 21.02
C ASP A 141 -20.00 -9.69 20.78
N GLY A 142 -19.15 -9.00 20.03
CA GLY A 142 -17.82 -9.46 19.66
C GLY A 142 -16.79 -9.27 20.76
N LEU A 143 -15.62 -9.89 20.54
CA LEU A 143 -14.53 -9.94 21.51
C LEU A 143 -14.07 -8.53 21.91
N PHE A 144 -14.04 -7.57 20.99
CA PHE A 144 -13.59 -6.20 21.29
C PHE A 144 -14.47 -5.51 22.34
N ASN A 145 -15.81 -5.58 22.17
CA ASN A 145 -16.74 -5.03 23.16
C ASN A 145 -16.67 -5.80 24.48
N GLY A 146 -16.54 -7.13 24.45
CA GLY A 146 -16.38 -7.94 25.65
C GLY A 146 -15.12 -7.58 26.46
N VAL A 147 -13.98 -7.45 25.80
CA VAL A 147 -12.72 -7.03 26.46
C VAL A 147 -12.84 -5.60 26.99
N ARG A 148 -13.44 -4.68 26.23
CA ARG A 148 -13.68 -3.30 26.65
C ARG A 148 -14.49 -3.24 27.94
N GLY A 149 -15.59 -4.02 28.01
CA GLY A 149 -16.43 -4.12 29.20
C GLY A 149 -15.69 -4.72 30.40
N LEU A 150 -14.91 -5.80 30.20
CA LEU A 150 -14.10 -6.42 31.25
C LEU A 150 -13.05 -5.47 31.83
N LEU A 151 -12.48 -4.59 30.99
CA LEU A 151 -11.49 -3.57 31.40
C LEU A 151 -12.14 -2.32 32.01
N GLY A 152 -13.48 -2.24 32.07
CA GLY A 152 -14.19 -1.08 32.59
C GLY A 152 -14.04 0.18 31.73
N LEU A 153 -13.78 0.02 30.42
CA LEU A 153 -13.54 1.13 29.49
C LEU A 153 -14.85 1.71 28.91
N ASP A 154 -16.00 1.08 29.16
CA ASP A 154 -17.29 1.53 28.62
C ASP A 154 -17.62 2.99 28.90
N PRO A 155 -17.40 3.54 30.13
CA PRO A 155 -17.67 4.97 30.38
C PRO A 155 -16.81 5.92 29.52
N LEU A 156 -15.58 5.51 29.18
CA LEU A 156 -14.71 6.29 28.30
C LEU A 156 -15.26 6.33 26.87
N PHE A 157 -15.74 5.21 26.37
CA PHE A 157 -16.30 5.12 25.01
C PHE A 157 -17.68 5.80 24.91
N GLU A 158 -18.47 5.76 25.98
CA GLU A 158 -19.76 6.47 26.08
C GLU A 158 -19.59 7.99 25.97
N LEU A 159 -18.49 8.58 26.46
CA LEU A 159 -18.15 9.99 26.25
C LEU A 159 -18.03 10.35 24.76
N PHE A 160 -17.68 9.40 23.91
CA PHE A 160 -17.62 9.56 22.45
C PHE A 160 -18.90 9.09 21.74
N GLY A 161 -19.93 8.71 22.49
CA GLY A 161 -21.22 8.27 21.98
C GLY A 161 -21.25 6.81 21.49
N TYR A 162 -20.36 5.95 21.99
CA TYR A 162 -20.29 4.52 21.67
C TYR A 162 -20.79 3.69 22.84
N GLY A 163 -21.96 3.06 22.67
CA GLY A 163 -22.56 2.20 23.70
C GLY A 163 -21.83 0.85 23.88
N PRO A 164 -22.23 0.07 24.92
CA PRO A 164 -21.58 -1.22 25.24
C PRO A 164 -21.59 -2.24 24.09
N HIS A 165 -22.66 -2.28 23.30
CA HIS A 165 -22.85 -3.18 22.16
C HIS A 165 -22.66 -2.46 20.82
N GLN A 166 -21.60 -1.66 20.69
CA GLN A 166 -21.32 -0.91 19.46
C GLN A 166 -21.02 -1.84 18.29
N ASN A 167 -21.74 -1.66 17.18
CA ASN A 167 -21.38 -2.31 15.91
C ASN A 167 -20.35 -1.46 15.17
N TRP A 168 -19.06 -1.79 15.33
CA TRP A 168 -17.97 -0.96 14.84
C TRP A 168 -17.86 -0.90 13.33
N ILE A 169 -18.26 -1.96 12.62
CA ILE A 169 -18.23 -1.99 11.16
C ILE A 169 -19.59 -1.62 10.56
N GLY A 170 -20.67 -1.80 11.31
CA GLY A 170 -22.03 -1.47 10.90
C GLY A 170 -22.46 -0.02 11.20
N ASP A 171 -21.64 0.78 11.88
CA ASP A 171 -21.89 2.21 12.10
C ASP A 171 -21.07 3.04 11.10
N GLN A 172 -21.74 3.94 10.38
CA GLN A 172 -21.12 4.81 9.36
C GLN A 172 -19.92 5.61 9.91
N ARG A 173 -19.94 6.00 11.20
CA ARG A 173 -18.86 6.80 11.82
C ARG A 173 -17.61 5.98 12.11
N THR A 174 -17.74 4.67 12.30
CA THR A 174 -16.64 3.80 12.73
C THR A 174 -16.18 2.81 11.69
N ALA A 175 -17.01 2.50 10.68
CA ALA A 175 -16.74 1.45 9.69
C ALA A 175 -15.36 1.61 9.02
N MET A 176 -15.05 2.79 8.47
CA MET A 176 -13.76 3.03 7.79
C MET A 176 -12.59 2.96 8.78
N ASN A 177 -12.74 3.49 9.99
CA ASN A 177 -11.70 3.41 11.03
C ASN A 177 -11.43 1.97 11.46
N THR A 178 -12.47 1.13 11.51
CA THR A 178 -12.36 -0.30 11.81
C THR A 178 -11.55 -1.02 10.74
N VAL A 179 -11.74 -0.68 9.47
CA VAL A 179 -10.94 -1.21 8.35
C VAL A 179 -9.50 -0.68 8.39
N ILE A 180 -9.30 0.59 8.76
CA ILE A 180 -7.96 1.17 8.95
C ILE A 180 -7.18 0.39 10.01
N LEU A 181 -7.79 0.11 11.16
CA LEU A 181 -7.14 -0.65 12.24
C LEU A 181 -6.81 -2.08 11.83
N LEU A 182 -7.73 -2.77 11.15
CA LEU A 182 -7.47 -4.09 10.58
C LEU A 182 -6.23 -4.08 9.69
N ASN A 183 -6.22 -3.19 8.70
CA ASN A 183 -5.14 -3.12 7.73
C ASN A 183 -3.83 -2.62 8.33
N ALA A 184 -3.87 -1.71 9.30
CA ALA A 184 -2.68 -1.28 10.03
C ALA A 184 -2.05 -2.44 10.79
N TRP A 185 -2.85 -3.29 11.44
CA TRP A 185 -2.36 -4.48 12.11
C TRP A 185 -1.80 -5.52 11.13
N THR A 186 -2.54 -5.86 10.06
CA THR A 186 -2.13 -6.93 9.13
C THR A 186 -0.91 -6.54 8.29
N THR A 187 -0.76 -5.27 7.91
CA THR A 187 0.35 -4.83 7.05
C THR A 187 1.57 -4.33 7.82
N SER A 188 1.44 -4.06 9.12
CA SER A 188 2.56 -3.57 9.96
C SER A 188 3.76 -4.50 9.93
N GLY A 189 3.55 -5.83 9.88
CA GLY A 189 4.61 -6.82 9.79
C GLY A 189 5.42 -6.74 8.49
N THR A 190 4.76 -6.51 7.37
CA THR A 190 5.44 -6.31 6.06
C THR A 190 6.29 -5.03 6.09
N PHE A 191 5.74 -3.94 6.61
CA PHE A 191 6.46 -2.67 6.71
C PHE A 191 7.58 -2.72 7.76
N MET A 192 7.41 -3.51 8.81
CA MET A 192 8.50 -3.85 9.74
C MET A 192 9.69 -4.46 9.00
N LEU A 193 9.46 -5.42 8.08
CA LEU A 193 10.54 -6.04 7.31
C LEU A 193 11.26 -5.05 6.39
N PHE A 194 10.52 -4.15 5.74
CA PHE A 194 11.11 -3.12 4.88
C PHE A 194 11.97 -2.13 5.70
N TYR A 195 11.46 -1.68 6.84
CA TYR A 195 12.23 -0.83 7.74
C TYR A 195 13.41 -1.54 8.37
N LEU A 196 13.26 -2.83 8.70
CA LEU A 196 14.35 -3.63 9.25
C LEU A 196 15.51 -3.76 8.25
N ALA A 197 15.20 -4.01 6.97
CA ALA A 197 16.22 -4.03 5.92
C ALA A 197 16.93 -2.68 5.79
N SER A 198 16.18 -1.58 5.85
CA SER A 198 16.74 -0.22 5.80
C SER A 198 17.59 0.10 7.04
N LEU A 199 17.16 -0.32 8.24
CA LEU A 199 17.94 -0.14 9.47
C LEU A 199 19.25 -0.92 9.43
N GLN A 200 19.23 -2.15 8.90
CA GLN A 200 20.42 -3.01 8.79
C GLN A 200 21.42 -2.54 7.73
N SER A 201 21.03 -1.64 6.82
CA SER A 201 21.96 -1.03 5.86
C SER A 201 22.79 0.11 6.47
N ILE A 202 22.41 0.62 7.65
CA ILE A 202 23.15 1.67 8.35
C ILE A 202 24.36 1.05 9.04
N SER A 203 25.57 1.56 8.76
CA SER A 203 26.79 1.06 9.39
C SER A 203 26.79 1.30 10.90
N ASN A 204 27.21 0.27 11.68
CA ASN A 204 27.40 0.41 13.13
C ASN A 204 28.41 1.50 13.50
N GLN A 205 29.42 1.77 12.66
CA GLN A 205 30.42 2.81 12.88
C GLN A 205 29.79 4.20 13.07
N VAL A 206 28.66 4.49 12.42
CA VAL A 206 27.96 5.77 12.58
C VAL A 206 27.36 5.90 13.98
N TYR A 207 26.83 4.81 14.54
CA TYR A 207 26.31 4.80 15.90
C TYR A 207 27.43 4.85 16.95
N GLU A 208 28.57 4.19 16.69
CA GLU A 208 29.76 4.26 17.54
C GLU A 208 30.35 5.68 17.58
N ALA A 209 30.45 6.35 16.42
CA ALA A 209 30.88 7.75 16.37
C ALA A 209 29.93 8.67 17.14
N ALA A 210 28.60 8.52 16.96
CA ALA A 210 27.62 9.30 17.71
C ALA A 210 27.72 9.05 19.24
N ALA A 211 28.04 7.83 19.66
CA ALA A 211 28.23 7.51 21.07
C ALA A 211 29.53 8.16 21.64
N ILE A 212 30.61 8.22 20.84
CA ILE A 212 31.87 8.92 21.21
C ILE A 212 31.59 10.42 21.36
N ASP A 213 30.75 11.01 20.49
CA ASP A 213 30.30 12.41 20.56
C ASP A 213 29.33 12.69 21.72
N GLY A 214 29.00 11.68 22.55
CA GLY A 214 28.12 11.80 23.70
C GLY A 214 26.62 11.89 23.37
N ALA A 215 26.21 11.49 22.18
CA ALA A 215 24.80 11.48 21.80
C ALA A 215 23.99 10.46 22.64
N SER A 216 22.91 10.92 23.28
CA SER A 216 21.93 10.04 23.90
C SER A 216 21.19 9.19 22.84
N TRP A 217 20.56 8.07 23.27
CA TRP A 217 19.75 7.24 22.37
C TRP A 217 18.69 8.05 21.60
N TRP A 218 18.02 8.99 22.27
CA TRP A 218 17.03 9.85 21.63
C TRP A 218 17.63 10.81 20.58
N GLN A 219 18.82 11.34 20.88
CA GLN A 219 19.57 12.17 19.93
C GLN A 219 20.06 11.36 18.72
N ALA A 220 20.59 10.16 18.97
CA ALA A 220 21.00 9.26 17.89
C ALA A 220 19.81 8.84 17.02
N PHE A 221 18.64 8.58 17.62
CA PHE A 221 17.42 8.27 16.86
C PHE A 221 17.03 9.41 15.91
N TRP A 222 16.87 10.64 16.42
CA TRP A 222 16.37 11.75 15.60
C TRP A 222 17.42 12.37 14.68
N LYS A 223 18.70 12.42 15.09
CA LYS A 223 19.76 13.09 14.34
C LYS A 223 20.55 12.16 13.42
N VAL A 224 20.51 10.86 13.68
CA VAL A 224 21.27 9.85 12.91
C VAL A 224 20.33 8.89 12.20
N THR A 225 19.53 8.13 12.97
CA THR A 225 18.68 7.07 12.41
C THR A 225 17.63 7.61 11.44
N MET A 226 16.83 8.59 11.87
CA MET A 226 15.73 9.14 11.05
C MET A 226 16.20 9.77 9.73
N PRO A 227 17.28 10.58 9.70
CA PRO A 227 17.82 11.09 8.44
C PRO A 227 18.39 10.01 7.52
N LEU A 228 19.08 9.00 8.07
CA LEU A 228 19.66 7.92 7.28
C LEU A 228 18.59 6.94 6.76
N LEU A 229 17.42 6.87 7.42
CA LEU A 229 16.27 6.11 6.95
C LEU A 229 15.44 6.81 5.86
N ARG A 230 15.78 8.01 5.42
CA ARG A 230 15.01 8.71 4.36
C ARG A 230 14.71 7.85 3.13
N PRO A 231 15.67 7.08 2.56
CA PRO A 231 15.38 6.19 1.43
C PRO A 231 14.36 5.10 1.79
N GLY A 232 14.49 4.53 3.00
CA GLY A 232 13.53 3.54 3.53
C GLY A 232 12.14 4.15 3.75
N HIS A 233 12.05 5.35 4.31
CA HIS A 233 10.78 6.07 4.46
C HIS A 233 10.13 6.35 3.11
N PHE A 234 10.90 6.80 2.12
CA PHE A 234 10.40 7.03 0.76
C PHE A 234 9.83 5.75 0.15
N PHE A 235 10.57 4.65 0.23
CA PHE A 235 10.13 3.35 -0.30
C PHE A 235 8.84 2.87 0.39
N VAL A 236 8.84 2.82 1.73
CA VAL A 236 7.68 2.36 2.51
C VAL A 236 6.46 3.25 2.25
N ALA A 237 6.64 4.57 2.26
CA ALA A 237 5.55 5.50 1.98
C ALA A 237 5.00 5.35 0.56
N THR A 238 5.87 5.08 -0.45
CA THR A 238 5.42 4.85 -1.83
C THR A 238 4.55 3.60 -1.93
N VAL A 239 5.00 2.48 -1.36
CA VAL A 239 4.23 1.23 -1.33
C VAL A 239 2.92 1.42 -0.56
N ALA A 240 2.97 2.13 0.57
CA ALA A 240 1.80 2.41 1.39
C ALA A 240 0.77 3.30 0.66
N VAL A 241 1.19 4.39 0.03
CA VAL A 241 0.28 5.30 -0.70
C VAL A 241 -0.40 4.57 -1.87
N ILE A 242 0.37 3.80 -2.65
CA ILE A 242 -0.20 3.00 -3.75
C ILE A 242 -1.22 2.00 -3.20
N GLY A 243 -0.86 1.23 -2.16
CA GLY A 243 -1.75 0.23 -1.56
C GLY A 243 -2.99 0.86 -0.90
N GLY A 244 -2.84 2.01 -0.24
CA GLY A 244 -3.93 2.73 0.40
C GLY A 244 -4.97 3.25 -0.59
N LEU A 245 -4.53 3.81 -1.70
CA LEU A 245 -5.42 4.29 -2.76
C LEU A 245 -6.14 3.15 -3.52
N GLN A 246 -5.68 1.90 -3.35
CA GLN A 246 -6.23 0.70 -3.98
C GLN A 246 -7.01 -0.21 -3.02
N LEU A 247 -7.49 0.31 -1.88
CA LEU A 247 -8.31 -0.46 -0.94
C LEU A 247 -9.53 -1.06 -1.63
N PHE A 248 -9.66 -2.40 -1.60
CA PHE A 248 -10.76 -3.14 -2.23
C PHE A 248 -11.30 -4.26 -1.35
N ASP A 249 -10.50 -5.30 -1.05
CA ASP A 249 -10.97 -6.54 -0.41
C ASP A 249 -11.75 -6.29 0.88
N GLN A 250 -11.17 -5.52 1.80
CA GLN A 250 -11.77 -5.25 3.10
C GLN A 250 -13.02 -4.38 2.98
N ALA A 251 -13.03 -3.47 2.00
CA ALA A 251 -14.20 -2.65 1.71
C ALA A 251 -15.36 -3.49 1.16
N LEU A 252 -15.06 -4.41 0.24
CA LEU A 252 -16.04 -5.32 -0.34
C LEU A 252 -16.58 -6.34 0.71
N ILE A 253 -15.70 -6.90 1.53
CA ILE A 253 -16.09 -7.92 2.50
C ILE A 253 -16.82 -7.28 3.69
N GLY A 254 -16.37 -6.12 4.15
CA GLY A 254 -16.96 -5.41 5.29
C GLY A 254 -18.24 -4.67 4.96
N GLY A 255 -18.34 -4.06 3.77
CA GLY A 255 -19.45 -3.20 3.34
C GLY A 255 -20.28 -3.76 2.19
N GLY A 256 -19.95 -4.98 1.71
CA GLY A 256 -20.61 -5.52 0.52
C GLY A 256 -20.39 -4.65 -0.72
N VAL A 257 -21.16 -4.93 -1.76
CA VAL A 257 -21.07 -4.18 -3.04
C VAL A 257 -21.52 -2.72 -2.93
N ASN A 258 -22.37 -2.40 -1.96
CA ASN A 258 -22.85 -1.04 -1.74
C ASN A 258 -21.93 -0.21 -0.86
N GLY A 259 -20.87 -0.80 -0.29
CA GLY A 259 -19.99 -0.14 0.66
C GLY A 259 -20.71 0.31 1.93
N ASP A 260 -21.63 -0.53 2.42
CA ASP A 260 -22.42 -0.25 3.62
C ASP A 260 -21.53 -0.10 4.88
N PRO A 261 -22.00 0.61 5.90
CA PRO A 261 -23.27 1.35 5.99
C PRO A 261 -23.22 2.70 5.24
N ASN A 262 -24.28 3.01 4.50
CA ASN A 262 -24.48 4.30 3.82
C ASN A 262 -23.26 4.78 3.00
N ASN A 263 -22.68 3.92 2.19
CA ASN A 263 -21.47 4.13 1.40
C ASN A 263 -20.21 4.46 2.23
N ALA A 264 -20.19 4.24 3.55
CA ALA A 264 -19.02 4.54 4.39
C ALA A 264 -17.78 3.74 4.00
N LEU A 265 -17.94 2.54 3.43
CA LEU A 265 -16.87 1.70 2.91
C LEU A 265 -16.78 1.72 1.37
N MET A 266 -17.54 2.60 0.68
CA MET A 266 -17.39 2.76 -0.76
C MET A 266 -16.05 3.41 -1.08
N THR A 267 -15.17 2.67 -1.74
CA THR A 267 -13.87 3.13 -2.23
C THR A 267 -13.86 3.27 -3.74
N MET A 268 -12.89 3.97 -4.30
CA MET A 268 -12.78 4.13 -5.76
C MET A 268 -12.65 2.79 -6.48
N VAL A 269 -11.90 1.82 -5.91
CA VAL A 269 -11.75 0.50 -6.51
C VAL A 269 -13.04 -0.32 -6.40
N LEU A 270 -13.76 -0.24 -5.28
CA LEU A 270 -15.06 -0.89 -5.12
C LEU A 270 -16.10 -0.31 -6.08
N TYR A 271 -16.11 1.01 -6.26
CA TYR A 271 -16.99 1.68 -7.20
C TYR A 271 -16.67 1.28 -8.66
N LEU A 272 -15.38 1.25 -9.04
CA LEU A 272 -14.91 0.74 -10.33
C LEU A 272 -15.36 -0.71 -10.55
N TYR A 273 -15.18 -1.57 -9.56
CA TYR A 273 -15.63 -2.96 -9.62
C TYR A 273 -17.12 -3.08 -9.90
N ASN A 274 -17.94 -2.28 -9.23
CA ASN A 274 -19.39 -2.25 -9.45
C ASN A 274 -19.74 -1.79 -10.87
N ALA A 275 -19.10 -0.74 -11.35
CA ALA A 275 -19.31 -0.26 -12.72
C ALA A 275 -18.95 -1.31 -13.78
N ALA A 276 -17.80 -1.99 -13.60
CA ALA A 276 -17.32 -3.01 -14.54
C ALA A 276 -18.14 -4.30 -14.48
N PHE A 277 -18.28 -4.89 -13.29
CA PHE A 277 -18.70 -6.30 -13.12
C PHE A 277 -20.16 -6.46 -12.67
N ARG A 278 -20.78 -5.40 -12.17
CA ARG A 278 -22.20 -5.40 -11.75
C ARG A 278 -23.08 -4.70 -12.76
N GLN A 279 -22.63 -3.56 -13.27
CA GLN A 279 -23.36 -2.76 -14.26
C GLN A 279 -22.93 -3.06 -15.71
N PHE A 280 -21.84 -3.83 -15.89
CA PHE A 280 -21.25 -4.14 -17.21
C PHE A 280 -20.93 -2.91 -18.05
N ASN A 281 -20.65 -1.77 -17.40
CA ASN A 281 -20.27 -0.52 -18.04
C ASN A 281 -18.75 -0.36 -18.04
N PHE A 282 -18.07 -1.11 -18.94
CA PHE A 282 -16.60 -1.16 -18.97
C PHE A 282 -15.97 0.16 -19.36
N SER A 283 -16.61 0.96 -20.21
CA SER A 283 -16.09 2.27 -20.61
C SER A 283 -16.07 3.26 -19.43
N TYR A 284 -17.14 3.27 -18.66
CA TYR A 284 -17.24 4.08 -17.47
C TYR A 284 -16.24 3.61 -16.38
N ALA A 285 -16.15 2.30 -16.18
CA ALA A 285 -15.16 1.71 -15.26
C ALA A 285 -13.72 2.03 -15.66
N ALA A 286 -13.41 2.02 -16.97
CA ALA A 286 -12.09 2.41 -17.47
C ALA A 286 -11.79 3.89 -17.19
N ALA A 287 -12.76 4.79 -17.36
CA ALA A 287 -12.60 6.19 -16.98
C ALA A 287 -12.30 6.37 -15.49
N ILE A 288 -13.02 5.65 -14.60
CA ILE A 288 -12.76 5.65 -13.16
C ILE A 288 -11.36 5.13 -12.85
N GLY A 289 -10.93 4.03 -13.49
CA GLY A 289 -9.59 3.47 -13.34
C GLY A 289 -8.49 4.46 -13.75
N LEU A 290 -8.72 5.24 -14.81
CA LEU A 290 -7.80 6.29 -15.26
C LEU A 290 -7.77 7.49 -14.30
N ILE A 291 -8.91 7.88 -13.71
CA ILE A 291 -8.96 8.89 -12.64
C ILE A 291 -8.12 8.41 -11.45
N LEU A 292 -8.28 7.15 -11.02
CA LEU A 292 -7.51 6.55 -9.94
C LEU A 292 -6.00 6.50 -10.29
N PHE A 293 -5.66 6.13 -11.52
CA PHE A 293 -4.27 6.14 -11.99
C PHE A 293 -3.65 7.53 -11.88
N VAL A 294 -4.34 8.57 -12.34
CA VAL A 294 -3.88 9.97 -12.24
C VAL A 294 -3.72 10.38 -10.78
N LEU A 295 -4.64 9.97 -9.90
CA LEU A 295 -4.57 10.25 -8.47
C LEU A 295 -3.32 9.60 -7.84
N ILE A 296 -3.08 8.31 -8.09
CA ILE A 296 -1.92 7.57 -7.60
C ILE A 296 -0.61 8.20 -8.12
N PHE A 297 -0.57 8.48 -9.41
CA PHE A 297 0.61 9.08 -10.05
C PHE A 297 0.91 10.47 -9.47
N SER A 298 -0.10 11.31 -9.31
CA SER A 298 0.02 12.63 -8.70
C SER A 298 0.49 12.56 -7.25
N ALA A 299 -0.10 11.66 -6.45
CA ALA A 299 0.31 11.44 -5.06
C ALA A 299 1.78 11.01 -4.97
N THR A 300 2.23 10.10 -5.86
CA THR A 300 3.63 9.64 -5.91
C THR A 300 4.58 10.78 -6.33
N LEU A 301 4.18 11.63 -7.27
CA LEU A 301 4.99 12.81 -7.65
C LEU A 301 5.12 13.82 -6.51
N VAL A 302 4.03 14.09 -5.79
CA VAL A 302 4.05 14.96 -4.60
C VAL A 302 4.97 14.37 -3.53
N GLN A 303 4.84 13.09 -3.25
CA GLN A 303 5.68 12.38 -2.30
C GLN A 303 7.17 12.45 -2.68
N ARG A 304 7.52 12.26 -3.97
CA ARG A 304 8.90 12.40 -4.46
C ARG A 304 9.47 13.80 -4.19
N LYS A 305 8.66 14.85 -4.32
CA LYS A 305 9.07 16.22 -4.00
C LYS A 305 9.28 16.44 -2.50
N LEU A 306 8.45 15.82 -1.66
CA LEU A 306 8.52 16.00 -0.20
C LEU A 306 9.71 15.26 0.43
N PHE A 307 10.01 14.03 -0.02
CA PHE A 307 11.12 13.24 0.51
C PHE A 307 12.46 13.53 -0.16
N GLY A 308 12.46 14.26 -1.28
CA GLY A 308 13.64 14.50 -2.10
C GLY A 308 14.05 13.28 -2.93
N THR A 309 14.95 13.47 -3.89
CA THR A 309 15.66 12.36 -4.52
C THR A 309 16.62 11.79 -3.46
N ALA A 310 16.61 10.45 -3.27
CA ALA A 310 17.63 9.81 -2.45
C ALA A 310 19.02 10.29 -2.91
N PRO A 311 19.94 10.64 -1.99
CA PRO A 311 21.29 10.95 -2.40
C PRO A 311 21.84 9.72 -3.14
N GLU A 312 22.35 9.95 -4.35
CA GLU A 312 23.12 8.96 -5.07
C GLU A 312 24.41 8.76 -4.27
N TRP A 313 24.56 7.60 -3.64
CA TRP A 313 25.77 7.14 -2.97
C TRP A 313 26.71 6.46 -3.99
#